data_bdd8668c6a9cf654dce0372d5ee42bd0
#
_entry.id   bdd8668c6a9cf654dce0372d5ee42bd0
#
_cell.length_a   1.000
_cell.length_b   1.000
_cell.length_c   1.000
_cell.angle_alpha   90.00
_cell.angle_beta   90.00
_cell.angle_gamma   90.00
#
_symmetry.space_group_name_H-M   'P 1'
#
loop_
_entity.id
_entity.type
_entity.pdbx_description
1 polymer ?
#
loop_
_entity_poly.entity_id
_entity_poly.type
_entity_poly.pdbx_seq_one_letter_code
_entity_poly.pdbx_strand_id
1 'polypeptide(L)'
;RLAITDTIVDGRFIPAGTTAMVNMWAIAHDPHVWVDPLEFRPERFVTKEGEVEFSVLGSDLRLAPFGSGRRTCPGKNLGLTTVTFWTATLLHEFEWGVSDGNGVDLSEKLRLSCEMANPLAAKLRRRRTY
;
A
#
# COMPACT_ATOMS: atom_id res chain seq x y z
N ARG A 1 -10.48 -2.76 -16.05
CA ARG A 1 -9.95 -2.76 -17.44
C ARG A 1 -10.97 -3.39 -18.36
N LEU A 2 -11.01 -2.96 -19.63
CA LEU A 2 -11.88 -3.52 -20.63
C LEU A 2 -11.07 -4.42 -21.58
N ALA A 3 -11.52 -5.64 -21.80
CA ALA A 3 -10.98 -6.50 -22.84
C ALA A 3 -11.47 -5.97 -24.21
N ILE A 4 -10.56 -5.53 -25.05
CA ILE A 4 -10.89 -4.95 -26.37
C ILE A 4 -11.01 -6.01 -27.46
N THR A 5 -10.46 -7.19 -27.22
CA THR A 5 -10.55 -8.38 -28.08
C THR A 5 -10.79 -9.60 -27.23
N ASP A 6 -11.34 -10.65 -27.84
CA ASP A 6 -11.39 -11.96 -27.21
C ASP A 6 -9.98 -12.41 -26.80
N THR A 7 -9.84 -12.97 -25.63
CA THR A 7 -8.54 -13.41 -25.13
C THR A 7 -8.68 -14.64 -24.20
N ILE A 8 -7.56 -15.28 -23.91
CA ILE A 8 -7.50 -16.38 -22.94
C ILE A 8 -6.58 -15.95 -21.79
N VAL A 9 -7.08 -16.08 -20.56
CA VAL A 9 -6.30 -15.81 -19.36
C VAL A 9 -6.37 -17.06 -18.49
N ASP A 10 -5.22 -17.64 -18.20
CA ASP A 10 -5.11 -18.86 -17.39
C ASP A 10 -6.06 -19.98 -17.88
N GLY A 11 -6.05 -20.24 -19.19
CA GLY A 11 -6.91 -21.24 -19.84
C GLY A 11 -8.39 -20.89 -19.93
N ARG A 12 -8.81 -19.73 -19.45
CA ARG A 12 -10.23 -19.28 -19.47
C ARG A 12 -10.47 -18.28 -20.58
N PHE A 13 -11.52 -18.52 -21.35
CA PHE A 13 -11.94 -17.61 -22.42
C PHE A 13 -12.60 -16.36 -21.83
N ILE A 14 -12.11 -15.18 -22.24
CA ILE A 14 -12.61 -13.87 -21.85
C ILE A 14 -13.09 -13.15 -23.11
N PRO A 15 -14.38 -12.95 -23.28
CA PRO A 15 -14.94 -12.23 -24.43
C PRO A 15 -14.51 -10.77 -24.48
N ALA A 16 -14.44 -10.21 -25.68
CA ALA A 16 -14.35 -8.76 -25.88
C ALA A 16 -15.51 -8.05 -25.16
N GLY A 17 -15.27 -6.85 -24.63
CA GLY A 17 -16.24 -6.11 -23.82
C GLY A 17 -16.29 -6.52 -22.34
N THR A 18 -15.61 -7.57 -21.93
CA THR A 18 -15.54 -7.98 -20.52
C THR A 18 -14.73 -6.97 -19.70
N THR A 19 -15.29 -6.51 -18.58
CA THR A 19 -14.55 -5.69 -17.62
C THR A 19 -13.79 -6.58 -16.64
N ALA A 20 -12.46 -6.43 -16.64
CA ALA A 20 -11.58 -7.08 -15.69
C ALA A 20 -11.28 -6.14 -14.51
N MET A 21 -11.40 -6.63 -13.30
CA MET A 21 -11.00 -5.96 -12.06
C MET A 21 -9.91 -6.76 -11.36
N VAL A 22 -8.90 -6.07 -10.82
CA VAL A 22 -7.85 -6.67 -10.02
C VAL A 22 -8.14 -6.35 -8.55
N ASN A 23 -8.29 -7.40 -7.73
CA ASN A 23 -8.48 -7.23 -6.30
C ASN A 23 -7.13 -6.98 -5.62
N MET A 24 -6.74 -5.72 -5.52
CA MET A 24 -5.48 -5.31 -4.91
C MET A 24 -5.43 -5.63 -3.41
N TRP A 25 -6.57 -5.57 -2.74
CA TRP A 25 -6.66 -5.94 -1.33
C TRP A 25 -6.31 -7.42 -1.12
N ALA A 26 -6.89 -8.31 -1.93
CA ALA A 26 -6.59 -9.75 -1.85
C ALA A 26 -5.11 -10.05 -2.14
N ILE A 27 -4.50 -9.36 -3.10
CA ILE A 27 -3.06 -9.50 -3.39
C ILE A 27 -2.21 -9.10 -2.18
N ALA A 28 -2.54 -7.97 -1.55
CA ALA A 28 -1.80 -7.45 -0.40
C ALA A 28 -2.02 -8.26 0.89
N HIS A 29 -3.05 -9.12 0.92
CA HIS A 29 -3.42 -9.93 2.08
C HIS A 29 -3.40 -11.44 1.82
N ASP A 30 -2.74 -11.88 0.75
CA ASP A 30 -2.61 -13.30 0.45
C ASP A 30 -1.73 -14.01 1.49
N PRO A 31 -2.28 -14.96 2.30
CA PRO A 31 -1.51 -15.63 3.34
C PRO A 31 -0.45 -16.60 2.79
N HIS A 32 -0.51 -16.97 1.50
CA HIS A 32 0.54 -17.74 0.85
C HIS A 32 1.79 -16.91 0.54
N VAL A 33 1.63 -15.58 0.53
CA VAL A 33 2.70 -14.62 0.24
C VAL A 33 3.14 -13.87 1.50
N TRP A 34 2.17 -13.48 2.34
CA TRP A 34 2.39 -12.61 3.49
C TRP A 34 2.07 -13.33 4.79
N VAL A 35 3.06 -13.51 5.66
CA VAL A 35 2.83 -14.03 7.02
C VAL A 35 2.05 -12.99 7.83
N ASP A 36 0.97 -13.43 8.48
CA ASP A 36 0.09 -12.57 9.28
C ASP A 36 -0.34 -11.30 8.51
N PRO A 37 -1.03 -11.44 7.35
CA PRO A 37 -1.24 -10.32 6.43
C PRO A 37 -2.12 -9.21 6.99
N LEU A 38 -2.92 -9.47 8.02
CA LEU A 38 -3.77 -8.48 8.69
C LEU A 38 -3.04 -7.72 9.80
N GLU A 39 -1.82 -8.14 10.17
CA GLU A 39 -1.04 -7.45 11.17
C GLU A 39 -0.20 -6.33 10.55
N PHE A 40 -0.16 -5.18 11.21
CA PHE A 40 0.75 -4.09 10.86
C PHE A 40 2.18 -4.45 11.25
N ARG A 41 2.95 -4.95 10.29
CA ARG A 41 4.34 -5.42 10.46
C ARG A 41 5.24 -4.81 9.40
N PRO A 42 5.68 -3.57 9.56
CA PRO A 42 6.55 -2.90 8.57
C PRO A 42 7.89 -3.61 8.38
N GLU A 43 8.35 -4.36 9.40
CA GLU A 43 9.59 -5.15 9.37
C GLU A 43 9.60 -6.23 8.28
N ARG A 44 8.42 -6.63 7.78
CA ARG A 44 8.32 -7.61 6.68
C ARG A 44 8.92 -7.12 5.37
N PHE A 45 9.19 -5.82 5.26
CA PHE A 45 9.75 -5.19 4.06
C PHE A 45 11.25 -4.90 4.17
N VAL A 46 11.89 -5.27 5.25
CA VAL A 46 13.34 -5.07 5.46
C VAL A 46 14.03 -6.39 5.80
N THR A 47 15.28 -6.53 5.34
CA THR A 47 16.12 -7.66 5.72
C THR A 47 16.59 -7.53 7.16
N LYS A 48 17.22 -8.59 7.69
CA LYS A 48 17.86 -8.55 9.01
C LYS A 48 18.98 -7.51 9.10
N GLU A 49 19.59 -7.19 7.99
CA GLU A 49 20.63 -6.18 7.82
C GLU A 49 20.06 -4.76 7.72
N GLY A 50 18.73 -4.61 7.70
CA GLY A 50 18.03 -3.32 7.59
C GLY A 50 17.90 -2.79 6.16
N GLU A 51 18.20 -3.59 5.15
CA GLU A 51 18.00 -3.23 3.75
C GLU A 51 16.55 -3.43 3.34
N VAL A 52 16.05 -2.61 2.42
CA VAL A 52 14.70 -2.75 1.87
C VAL A 52 14.70 -3.88 0.84
N GLU A 53 14.13 -5.02 1.20
CA GLU A 53 14.01 -6.19 0.33
C GLU A 53 12.96 -6.01 -0.78
N PHE A 54 12.07 -5.06 -0.62
CA PHE A 54 10.88 -4.91 -1.46
C PHE A 54 10.83 -3.55 -2.16
N SER A 55 10.70 -3.56 -3.49
CA SER A 55 10.55 -2.34 -4.28
C SER A 55 9.11 -2.15 -4.77
N VAL A 56 8.44 -1.15 -4.23
CA VAL A 56 7.08 -0.74 -4.67
C VAL A 56 7.05 -0.14 -6.09
N LEU A 57 8.21 0.24 -6.64
CA LEU A 57 8.36 0.77 -8.00
C LEU A 57 8.75 -0.30 -9.02
N GLY A 58 9.12 -1.49 -8.55
CA GLY A 58 9.59 -2.60 -9.36
C GLY A 58 8.48 -3.38 -10.05
N SER A 59 8.86 -4.53 -10.58
CA SER A 59 7.97 -5.50 -11.23
C SER A 59 7.39 -6.54 -10.26
N ASP A 60 7.65 -6.41 -8.97
CA ASP A 60 7.12 -7.32 -7.96
C ASP A 60 5.62 -7.12 -7.80
N LEU A 61 4.86 -8.16 -8.13
CA LEU A 61 3.40 -8.13 -8.11
C LEU A 61 2.79 -8.54 -6.77
N ARG A 62 3.60 -8.91 -5.78
CA ARG A 62 3.11 -9.29 -4.44
C ARG A 62 2.36 -8.18 -3.74
N LEU A 63 2.63 -6.91 -4.09
CA LEU A 63 1.91 -5.75 -3.55
C LEU A 63 1.33 -4.85 -4.66
N ALA A 64 2.10 -4.54 -5.69
CA ALA A 64 1.77 -3.76 -6.89
C ALA A 64 0.91 -2.49 -6.63
N PRO A 65 1.26 -1.60 -5.67
CA PRO A 65 0.39 -0.48 -5.26
C PRO A 65 0.11 0.51 -6.39
N PHE A 66 0.96 0.56 -7.40
CA PHE A 66 0.81 1.41 -8.58
C PHE A 66 0.32 0.64 -9.82
N GLY A 67 -0.10 -0.60 -9.65
CA GLY A 67 -0.45 -1.50 -10.75
C GLY A 67 0.78 -1.90 -11.57
N SER A 68 0.55 -2.52 -12.72
CA SER A 68 1.61 -3.03 -13.59
C SER A 68 1.25 -2.90 -15.07
N GLY A 69 2.25 -3.09 -15.94
CA GLY A 69 2.12 -3.11 -17.39
C GLY A 69 1.90 -1.72 -18.01
N ARG A 70 1.32 -1.70 -19.20
CA ARG A 70 1.11 -0.49 -20.02
C ARG A 70 0.23 0.59 -19.37
N ARG A 71 -0.49 0.24 -18.32
CA ARG A 71 -1.40 1.14 -17.59
C ARG A 71 -0.98 1.31 -16.12
N THR A 72 0.29 1.09 -15.79
CA THR A 72 0.83 1.45 -14.48
C THR A 72 0.63 2.94 -14.21
N CYS A 73 0.55 3.31 -12.94
CA CYS A 73 0.33 4.71 -12.54
C CYS A 73 1.45 5.61 -13.09
N PRO A 74 1.14 6.65 -13.88
CA PRO A 74 2.16 7.54 -14.40
C PRO A 74 2.80 8.43 -13.33
N GLY A 75 2.07 8.69 -12.24
CA GLY A 75 2.52 9.50 -11.11
C GLY A 75 3.24 8.73 -9.99
N LYS A 76 3.60 7.47 -10.19
CA LYS A 76 4.14 6.60 -9.14
C LYS A 76 5.38 7.19 -8.43
N ASN A 77 6.31 7.74 -9.20
CA ASN A 77 7.52 8.34 -8.65
C ASN A 77 7.21 9.60 -7.82
N LEU A 78 6.37 10.49 -8.37
CA LEU A 78 5.93 11.68 -7.66
C LEU A 78 5.17 11.32 -6.38
N GLY A 79 4.23 10.38 -6.46
CA GLY A 79 3.46 9.91 -5.31
C GLY A 79 4.35 9.37 -4.20
N LEU A 80 5.26 8.46 -4.54
CA LEU A 80 6.19 7.89 -3.56
C LEU A 80 7.11 8.95 -2.94
N THR A 81 7.70 9.81 -3.77
CA THR A 81 8.56 10.91 -3.29
C THR A 81 7.80 11.84 -2.35
N THR A 82 6.56 12.20 -2.70
CA THR A 82 5.72 13.08 -1.87
C THR A 82 5.42 12.46 -0.51
N VAL A 83 4.97 11.19 -0.48
CA VAL A 83 4.67 10.48 0.77
C VAL A 83 5.93 10.35 1.63
N THR A 84 7.05 9.95 1.02
CA THR A 84 8.33 9.83 1.74
C THR A 84 8.79 11.17 2.31
N PHE A 85 8.72 12.24 1.53
CA PHE A 85 9.10 13.58 1.97
C PHE A 85 8.22 14.08 3.13
N TRP A 86 6.91 13.93 3.04
CA TRP A 86 6.00 14.34 4.11
C TRP A 86 6.23 13.53 5.39
N THR A 87 6.38 12.20 5.25
CA THR A 87 6.65 11.34 6.40
C THR A 87 7.97 11.72 7.07
N ALA A 88 9.04 11.90 6.30
CA ALA A 88 10.33 12.31 6.82
C ALA A 88 10.26 13.67 7.52
N THR A 89 9.57 14.65 6.92
CA THR A 89 9.39 15.99 7.50
C THR A 89 8.63 15.90 8.83
N LEU A 90 7.53 15.16 8.86
CA LEU A 90 6.72 15.00 10.07
C LEU A 90 7.47 14.27 11.18
N LEU A 91 8.26 13.25 10.86
CA LEU A 91 9.10 12.56 11.83
C LEU A 91 10.29 13.40 12.31
N HIS A 92 10.82 14.26 11.45
CA HIS A 92 11.90 15.18 11.82
C HIS A 92 11.42 16.28 12.77
N GLU A 93 10.29 16.91 12.46
CA GLU A 93 9.78 18.07 13.20
C GLU A 93 9.06 17.68 14.51
N PHE A 94 8.47 16.50 14.58
CA PHE A 94 7.58 16.13 15.68
C PHE A 94 7.93 14.79 16.33
N GLU A 95 7.72 14.74 17.64
CA GLU A 95 7.56 13.50 18.39
C GLU A 95 6.08 13.12 18.37
N TRP A 96 5.83 11.82 18.15
CA TRP A 96 4.49 11.28 18.00
C TRP A 96 4.12 10.47 19.22
N GLY A 97 2.92 10.64 19.71
CA GLY A 97 2.37 9.89 20.83
C GLY A 97 0.95 9.45 20.56
N VAL A 98 0.52 8.39 21.20
CA VAL A 98 -0.88 7.92 21.13
C VAL A 98 -1.79 8.94 21.81
N SER A 99 -2.96 9.17 21.20
CA SER A 99 -3.92 10.14 21.70
C SER A 99 -4.60 9.67 22.98
N ASP A 100 -5.07 8.43 23.06
CA ASP A 100 -6.02 7.98 24.09
C ASP A 100 -5.61 6.70 24.83
N GLY A 101 -4.37 6.23 24.69
CA GLY A 101 -3.91 4.99 25.33
C GLY A 101 -4.48 3.70 24.71
N ASN A 102 -5.44 3.82 23.81
CA ASN A 102 -5.93 2.73 22.97
C ASN A 102 -4.97 2.56 21.78
N GLY A 103 -4.71 1.33 21.37
CA GLY A 103 -3.90 1.04 20.19
C GLY A 103 -4.46 1.68 18.92
N VAL A 104 -3.71 1.59 17.83
CA VAL A 104 -4.18 2.04 16.51
C VAL A 104 -5.26 1.08 16.01
N ASP A 105 -6.43 1.62 15.66
CA ASP A 105 -7.49 0.85 15.02
C ASP A 105 -7.16 0.66 13.53
N LEU A 106 -6.90 -0.58 13.14
CA LEU A 106 -6.59 -0.96 11.76
C LEU A 106 -7.82 -1.42 10.97
N SER A 107 -9.03 -1.26 11.52
CA SER A 107 -10.25 -1.58 10.78
C SER A 107 -10.38 -0.72 9.52
N GLU A 108 -10.91 -1.34 8.47
CA GLU A 108 -10.95 -0.76 7.14
C GLU A 108 -12.38 -0.48 6.69
N LYS A 109 -12.54 0.54 5.86
CA LYS A 109 -13.78 0.87 5.19
C LYS A 109 -13.54 1.04 3.69
N LEU A 110 -14.20 0.20 2.90
CA LEU A 110 -14.15 0.32 1.45
C LEU A 110 -15.07 1.44 0.97
N ARG A 111 -14.46 2.41 0.28
CA ARG A 111 -15.12 3.49 -0.46
C ARG A 111 -14.58 3.50 -1.89
N LEU A 112 -14.24 4.67 -2.44
CA LEU A 112 -13.49 4.77 -3.69
C LEU A 112 -12.07 4.17 -3.54
N SER A 113 -11.49 4.29 -2.36
CA SER A 113 -10.29 3.60 -1.89
C SER A 113 -10.60 2.83 -0.59
N CYS A 114 -9.71 1.94 -0.19
CA CYS A 114 -9.76 1.35 1.14
C CYS A 114 -9.11 2.32 2.12
N GLU A 115 -9.87 2.76 3.11
CA GLU A 115 -9.48 3.78 4.09
C GLU A 115 -9.55 3.19 5.50
N MET A 116 -8.82 3.77 6.45
CA MET A 116 -9.05 3.47 7.86
C MET A 116 -10.51 3.80 8.23
N ALA A 117 -11.21 2.86 8.88
CA ALA A 117 -12.59 3.09 9.33
C ALA A 117 -12.64 4.26 10.31
N ASN A 118 -11.65 4.33 11.20
CA ASN A 118 -11.42 5.42 12.13
C ASN A 118 -10.06 6.06 11.83
N PRO A 119 -10.00 7.36 11.48
CA PRO A 119 -8.74 8.03 11.17
C PRO A 119 -7.76 7.95 12.34
N LEU A 120 -6.47 7.81 12.03
CA LEU A 120 -5.42 7.84 13.04
C LEU A 120 -5.40 9.20 13.75
N ALA A 121 -5.59 9.18 15.06
CA ALA A 121 -5.43 10.34 15.93
C ALA A 121 -4.13 10.22 16.72
N ALA A 122 -3.28 11.22 16.66
CA ALA A 122 -2.01 11.26 17.36
C ALA A 122 -1.78 12.60 18.03
N LYS A 123 -1.07 12.59 19.18
CA LYS A 123 -0.55 13.81 19.81
C LYS A 123 0.82 14.11 19.23
N LEU A 124 1.02 15.35 18.80
CA LEU A 124 2.28 15.83 18.26
C LEU A 124 2.94 16.79 19.25
N ARG A 125 4.21 16.57 19.51
CA ARG A 125 5.06 17.50 20.24
C ARG A 125 6.20 17.92 19.32
N ARG A 126 6.34 19.24 19.11
CA ARG A 126 7.44 19.76 18.27
C ARG A 126 8.79 19.41 18.91
N ARG A 127 9.70 18.85 18.12
CA ARG A 127 11.08 18.67 18.56
C ARG A 127 11.73 20.03 18.75
N ARG A 128 12.51 20.19 19.82
CA ARG A 128 13.31 21.40 19.98
C ARG A 128 14.45 21.33 18.97
N THR A 129 14.49 22.28 18.06
CA THR A 129 15.68 22.55 17.25
C THR A 129 16.73 23.18 18.19
N TYR A 130 17.88 22.58 18.30
CA TYR A 130 19.06 23.18 18.93
C TYR A 130 19.66 24.19 18.00
#